data_ed35bded098705ee2ce40fa33d975a8b
#
_entry.id   ed35bded098705ee2ce40fa33d975a8b
#
_cell.length_a   1.000
_cell.length_b   1.000
_cell.length_c   1.000
_cell.angle_alpha   90.00
_cell.angle_beta   90.00
_cell.angle_gamma   90.00
#
_symmetry.space_group_name_H-M   'P 1'
#
loop_
_entity.id
_entity.type
_entity.pdbx_description
1 polymer ?
#
loop_
_entity_poly.entity_id
_entity_poly.type
_entity_poly.pdbx_seq_one_letter_code
_entity_poly.pdbx_strand_id
1 'polypeptide(L)'
;FIDLGGIDGLLHIPDISWGRVNHPSEVVTLDEKLTVKVIDFDEEKKRISLGLKQLTTHPWENVNEKYPIGSTVKGKIVSMTNYGAFIEIEPGVEGLIHVSEISWTKHVKNPSEQYNMGDDVEAQVLTIDTEDRKISLGVKQLHPDPWDTIEEKFMIGTLQKGKVMNLTQFGAFVELEEGIDGLIHVSDLSWTRVVRHPKEVLEKNQEVEVRVLEVSRENRRISLGLKQVDEDPWGEFIKYFEAGKEVQGTVIHVLDKGIILQLEHDVEGIVPLARKSKKIRTKIMEDYKRGDVLTTVVMEVKPDEKKVILILDELSDTLDEKKDEVKEYLESQEVPTGEKIEIPNQSDEAEVDSE
;
A
#
# COMPACT_ATOMS: atom_id res chain seq x y z
N PHE A 1 11.17 2.33 -54.74
CA PHE A 1 10.67 2.50 -56.11
C PHE A 1 10.28 1.15 -56.66
N ILE A 2 9.18 1.11 -57.41
CA ILE A 2 8.64 -0.10 -58.04
C ILE A 2 8.53 0.14 -59.55
N ASP A 3 9.14 -0.72 -60.36
CA ASP A 3 8.98 -0.71 -61.80
C ASP A 3 7.62 -1.32 -62.21
N LEU A 4 6.80 -0.53 -62.88
CA LEU A 4 5.49 -0.93 -63.37
C LEU A 4 5.52 -1.38 -64.87
N GLY A 5 6.70 -1.55 -65.45
CA GLY A 5 6.88 -1.92 -66.86
C GLY A 5 7.20 -0.72 -67.72
N GLY A 6 8.17 0.08 -67.31
CA GLY A 6 8.69 1.26 -68.01
C GLY A 6 8.38 2.61 -67.40
N ILE A 7 7.67 2.63 -66.28
CA ILE A 7 7.42 3.81 -65.45
C ILE A 7 7.66 3.41 -63.99
N ASP A 8 8.41 4.22 -63.25
CA ASP A 8 8.67 3.97 -61.85
C ASP A 8 7.60 4.61 -60.96
N GLY A 9 7.03 3.81 -60.06
CA GLY A 9 6.15 4.27 -59.01
C GLY A 9 6.88 4.40 -57.66
N LEU A 10 6.51 5.39 -56.86
CA LEU A 10 7.02 5.58 -55.53
C LEU A 10 6.06 4.98 -54.49
N LEU A 11 6.55 4.01 -53.74
CA LEU A 11 5.90 3.49 -52.56
C LEU A 11 6.49 4.16 -51.31
N HIS A 12 5.76 5.09 -50.75
CA HIS A 12 6.17 5.78 -49.52
C HIS A 12 6.14 4.84 -48.32
N ILE A 13 7.07 5.01 -47.37
CA ILE A 13 7.13 4.21 -46.11
C ILE A 13 5.79 4.14 -45.39
N PRO A 14 5.05 5.27 -45.18
CA PRO A 14 3.73 5.23 -44.51
C PRO A 14 2.66 4.46 -45.29
N ASP A 15 2.87 4.18 -46.57
CA ASP A 15 1.93 3.48 -47.47
C ASP A 15 2.29 2.00 -47.68
N ILE A 16 3.37 1.52 -47.04
CA ILE A 16 3.78 0.12 -47.07
C ILE A 16 2.95 -0.72 -46.14
N SER A 17 2.78 -0.27 -44.89
CA SER A 17 2.08 -1.01 -43.84
C SER A 17 1.24 -0.08 -42.95
N TRP A 18 0.22 -0.64 -42.32
CA TRP A 18 -0.53 0.04 -41.27
C TRP A 18 0.30 0.18 -39.97
N GLY A 19 1.24 -0.76 -39.73
CA GLY A 19 2.17 -0.71 -38.59
C GLY A 19 3.37 0.19 -38.83
N ARG A 20 4.16 0.39 -37.80
CA ARG A 20 5.36 1.22 -37.80
C ARG A 20 6.48 0.51 -38.55
N VAL A 21 6.91 1.04 -39.68
CA VAL A 21 8.01 0.53 -40.49
C VAL A 21 9.14 1.54 -40.43
N ASN A 22 10.32 1.14 -39.97
CA ASN A 22 11.49 2.03 -39.93
C ASN A 22 12.23 2.07 -41.25
N HIS A 23 12.30 0.93 -41.93
CA HIS A 23 12.97 0.83 -43.23
C HIS A 23 12.20 -0.09 -44.17
N PRO A 24 12.08 0.26 -45.50
CA PRO A 24 11.33 -0.56 -46.48
C PRO A 24 11.78 -2.01 -46.54
N SER A 25 13.07 -2.31 -46.31
CA SER A 25 13.61 -3.68 -46.35
C SER A 25 13.06 -4.62 -45.23
N GLU A 26 12.33 -4.09 -44.26
CA GLU A 26 11.65 -4.91 -43.23
C GLU A 26 10.41 -5.62 -43.82
N VAL A 27 9.80 -5.05 -44.84
CA VAL A 27 8.54 -5.53 -45.40
C VAL A 27 8.67 -5.97 -46.87
N VAL A 28 9.55 -5.39 -47.63
CA VAL A 28 9.74 -5.65 -49.08
C VAL A 28 11.17 -5.97 -49.40
N THR A 29 11.41 -6.93 -50.32
CA THR A 29 12.75 -7.30 -50.76
C THR A 29 13.00 -6.79 -52.18
N LEU A 30 14.29 -6.63 -52.53
CA LEU A 30 14.67 -6.24 -53.87
C LEU A 30 14.26 -7.32 -54.88
N ASP A 31 13.81 -6.89 -56.08
CA ASP A 31 13.37 -7.74 -57.18
C ASP A 31 12.11 -8.62 -56.88
N GLU A 32 11.41 -8.33 -55.79
CA GLU A 32 10.15 -8.99 -55.43
C GLU A 32 9.00 -8.45 -56.29
N LYS A 33 8.15 -9.37 -56.79
CA LYS A 33 6.92 -8.99 -57.50
C LYS A 33 5.80 -8.70 -56.49
N LEU A 34 5.42 -7.44 -56.39
CA LEU A 34 4.41 -6.94 -55.49
C LEU A 34 3.17 -6.50 -56.25
N THR A 35 2.02 -6.80 -55.68
CA THR A 35 0.76 -6.17 -56.10
C THR A 35 0.56 -4.91 -55.29
N VAL A 36 0.41 -3.77 -55.96
CA VAL A 36 0.27 -2.45 -55.33
C VAL A 36 -0.96 -1.72 -55.88
N LYS A 37 -1.53 -0.84 -55.08
CA LYS A 37 -2.63 0.03 -55.47
C LYS A 37 -2.08 1.40 -55.84
N VAL A 38 -2.51 1.93 -56.99
CA VAL A 38 -2.20 3.32 -57.39
C VAL A 38 -3.07 4.23 -56.53
N ILE A 39 -2.42 5.15 -55.78
CA ILE A 39 -3.08 6.13 -54.93
C ILE A 39 -3.32 7.42 -55.68
N ASP A 40 -2.27 7.93 -56.33
CA ASP A 40 -2.29 9.20 -56.99
C ASP A 40 -1.38 9.19 -58.22
N PHE A 41 -1.69 10.02 -59.18
CA PHE A 41 -0.93 10.16 -60.41
C PHE A 41 -0.72 11.66 -60.72
N ASP A 42 0.53 12.11 -60.62
CA ASP A 42 0.96 13.48 -60.94
C ASP A 42 1.52 13.52 -62.37
N GLU A 43 0.72 14.02 -63.30
CA GLU A 43 1.08 14.13 -64.72
C GLU A 43 2.22 15.15 -64.96
N GLU A 44 2.26 16.22 -64.17
CA GLU A 44 3.26 17.29 -64.33
C GLU A 44 4.66 16.79 -63.94
N LYS A 45 4.74 16.04 -62.85
CA LYS A 45 5.98 15.51 -62.30
C LYS A 45 6.29 14.09 -62.80
N LYS A 46 5.38 13.49 -63.57
CA LYS A 46 5.45 12.09 -64.04
C LYS A 46 5.75 11.12 -62.88
N ARG A 47 5.02 11.29 -61.76
CA ARG A 47 5.17 10.46 -60.59
C ARG A 47 3.89 9.70 -60.29
N ILE A 48 4.05 8.41 -59.96
CA ILE A 48 2.94 7.54 -59.54
C ILE A 48 3.17 7.23 -58.07
N SER A 49 2.19 7.60 -57.21
CA SER A 49 2.17 7.23 -55.79
C SER A 49 1.48 5.88 -55.65
N LEU A 50 2.18 4.95 -55.02
CA LEU A 50 1.73 3.58 -54.82
C LEU A 50 1.47 3.32 -53.32
N GLY A 51 0.58 2.37 -53.06
CA GLY A 51 0.30 1.91 -51.71
C GLY A 51 0.11 0.41 -51.65
N LEU A 52 0.64 -0.19 -50.61
CA LEU A 52 0.50 -1.60 -50.32
C LEU A 52 -0.60 -1.81 -49.23
N LYS A 53 -0.61 -0.96 -48.21
CA LYS A 53 -1.59 -1.04 -47.09
C LYS A 53 -3.04 -0.92 -47.55
N GLN A 54 -3.30 -0.19 -48.65
CA GLN A 54 -4.66 0.00 -49.18
C GLN A 54 -5.24 -1.24 -49.88
N LEU A 55 -4.45 -2.30 -50.01
CA LEU A 55 -4.94 -3.61 -50.45
C LEU A 55 -5.65 -4.40 -49.35
N THR A 56 -5.34 -4.06 -48.11
CA THR A 56 -6.01 -4.67 -46.93
C THR A 56 -6.99 -3.68 -46.33
N THR A 57 -8.06 -4.18 -45.75
CA THR A 57 -9.00 -3.37 -44.96
C THR A 57 -8.27 -2.71 -43.78
N HIS A 58 -8.74 -1.54 -43.36
CA HIS A 58 -8.12 -0.87 -42.21
C HIS A 58 -8.26 -1.73 -40.96
N PRO A 59 -7.17 -2.05 -40.24
CA PRO A 59 -7.23 -2.98 -39.10
C PRO A 59 -8.26 -2.59 -38.01
N TRP A 60 -8.56 -1.29 -37.88
CA TRP A 60 -9.52 -0.78 -36.90
C TRP A 60 -11.00 -0.92 -37.31
N GLU A 61 -11.32 -1.25 -38.57
CA GLU A 61 -12.73 -1.43 -38.98
C GLU A 61 -13.41 -2.60 -38.29
N ASN A 62 -12.67 -3.68 -38.02
CA ASN A 62 -13.19 -4.90 -37.42
C ASN A 62 -12.56 -5.25 -36.06
N VAL A 63 -11.95 -4.28 -35.39
CA VAL A 63 -11.23 -4.51 -34.12
C VAL A 63 -12.15 -5.08 -33.04
N ASN A 64 -13.39 -4.56 -32.92
CA ASN A 64 -14.37 -5.03 -31.92
C ASN A 64 -14.79 -6.49 -32.13
N GLU A 65 -14.87 -6.92 -33.36
CA GLU A 65 -15.23 -8.32 -33.67
C GLU A 65 -14.05 -9.26 -33.47
N LYS A 66 -12.84 -8.79 -33.83
CA LYS A 66 -11.63 -9.59 -33.76
C LYS A 66 -11.07 -9.71 -32.34
N TYR A 67 -11.18 -8.65 -31.54
CA TYR A 67 -10.68 -8.57 -30.17
C TYR A 67 -11.80 -8.13 -29.21
N PRO A 68 -12.82 -8.98 -28.97
CA PRO A 68 -13.90 -8.61 -28.06
C PRO A 68 -13.36 -8.33 -26.65
N ILE A 69 -14.03 -7.42 -25.93
CA ILE A 69 -13.70 -7.12 -24.53
C ILE A 69 -13.70 -8.42 -23.73
N GLY A 70 -12.65 -8.62 -22.90
CA GLY A 70 -12.45 -9.83 -22.12
C GLY A 70 -11.64 -10.94 -22.85
N SER A 71 -11.37 -10.80 -24.16
CA SER A 71 -10.51 -11.76 -24.87
C SER A 71 -9.03 -11.58 -24.53
N THR A 72 -8.29 -12.68 -24.58
CA THR A 72 -6.82 -12.65 -24.40
C THR A 72 -6.14 -12.43 -25.75
N VAL A 73 -5.23 -11.50 -25.79
CA VAL A 73 -4.42 -11.15 -26.95
C VAL A 73 -2.95 -11.30 -26.63
N LYS A 74 -2.15 -11.62 -27.66
CA LYS A 74 -0.70 -11.64 -27.59
C LYS A 74 -0.16 -10.52 -28.45
N GLY A 75 0.83 -9.82 -27.98
CA GLY A 75 1.47 -8.78 -28.75
C GLY A 75 2.87 -8.50 -28.25
N LYS A 76 3.59 -7.70 -29.03
CA LYS A 76 4.99 -7.36 -28.77
C LYS A 76 5.13 -5.95 -28.24
N ILE A 77 5.94 -5.76 -27.22
CA ILE A 77 6.21 -4.42 -26.67
C ILE A 77 7.00 -3.59 -27.67
N VAL A 78 6.39 -2.52 -28.17
CA VAL A 78 6.99 -1.60 -29.14
C VAL A 78 7.45 -0.29 -28.52
N SER A 79 6.84 0.12 -27.40
CA SER A 79 7.21 1.35 -26.70
C SER A 79 6.87 1.26 -25.22
N MET A 80 7.66 1.90 -24.38
CA MET A 80 7.40 2.01 -22.95
C MET A 80 7.48 3.47 -22.51
N THR A 81 6.53 3.86 -21.65
CA THR A 81 6.45 5.17 -21.01
C THR A 81 6.38 4.99 -19.49
N ASN A 82 6.48 6.08 -18.73
CA ASN A 82 6.38 6.01 -17.26
C ASN A 82 5.02 5.52 -16.76
N TYR A 83 3.95 5.68 -17.55
CA TYR A 83 2.58 5.31 -17.16
C TYR A 83 2.11 3.99 -17.75
N GLY A 84 2.84 3.39 -18.69
CA GLY A 84 2.43 2.13 -19.32
C GLY A 84 3.33 1.63 -20.45
N ALA A 85 3.05 0.42 -20.90
CA ALA A 85 3.68 -0.22 -22.04
C ALA A 85 2.73 -0.29 -23.23
N PHE A 86 3.21 0.05 -24.41
CA PHE A 86 2.48 -0.10 -25.67
C PHE A 86 2.85 -1.43 -26.31
N ILE A 87 1.82 -2.21 -26.63
CA ILE A 87 1.94 -3.54 -27.24
C ILE A 87 1.33 -3.48 -28.63
N GLU A 88 2.07 -3.88 -29.63
CA GLU A 88 1.53 -4.13 -30.98
C GLU A 88 0.93 -5.52 -31.02
N ILE A 89 -0.39 -5.59 -31.21
CA ILE A 89 -1.16 -6.85 -31.33
C ILE A 89 -1.06 -7.33 -32.77
N GLU A 90 -1.24 -6.41 -33.71
CA GLU A 90 -1.04 -6.61 -35.15
C GLU A 90 -0.59 -5.29 -35.78
N PRO A 91 -0.01 -5.34 -36.99
CA PRO A 91 0.49 -4.13 -37.65
C PRO A 91 -0.58 -3.04 -37.73
N GLY A 92 -0.34 -1.90 -37.04
CA GLY A 92 -1.26 -0.76 -36.97
C GLY A 92 -2.32 -0.83 -35.86
N VAL A 93 -2.31 -1.84 -35.00
CA VAL A 93 -3.17 -1.94 -33.80
C VAL A 93 -2.30 -2.06 -32.58
N GLU A 94 -2.20 -0.96 -31.86
CA GLU A 94 -1.45 -0.89 -30.61
C GLU A 94 -2.43 -0.82 -29.41
N GLY A 95 -2.11 -1.56 -28.36
CA GLY A 95 -2.80 -1.52 -27.08
C GLY A 95 -1.90 -0.96 -25.99
N LEU A 96 -2.48 -0.30 -25.00
CA LEU A 96 -1.79 0.24 -23.82
C LEU A 96 -2.07 -0.63 -22.60
N ILE A 97 -1.02 -1.12 -21.95
CA ILE A 97 -1.07 -1.66 -20.60
C ILE A 97 -0.64 -0.55 -19.63
N HIS A 98 -1.57 -0.02 -18.88
CA HIS A 98 -1.26 0.95 -17.83
C HIS A 98 -0.51 0.26 -16.68
N VAL A 99 0.36 0.97 -15.94
CA VAL A 99 1.14 0.41 -14.81
C VAL A 99 0.26 -0.26 -13.74
N SER A 100 -0.94 0.25 -13.49
CA SER A 100 -1.92 -0.33 -12.56
C SER A 100 -2.54 -1.64 -13.03
N GLU A 101 -2.42 -1.96 -14.33
CA GLU A 101 -2.99 -3.15 -14.96
C GLU A 101 -1.95 -4.26 -15.17
N ILE A 102 -0.72 -4.08 -14.71
CA ILE A 102 0.36 -5.05 -14.83
C ILE A 102 0.25 -6.14 -13.75
N SER A 103 0.04 -5.75 -12.50
CA SER A 103 0.00 -6.69 -11.37
C SER A 103 -1.07 -6.33 -10.35
N TRP A 104 -1.66 -7.35 -9.70
CA TRP A 104 -2.54 -7.19 -8.54
C TRP A 104 -1.78 -6.85 -7.26
N THR A 105 -0.55 -7.37 -7.16
CA THR A 105 0.21 -7.44 -5.91
C THR A 105 1.36 -6.44 -5.87
N LYS A 106 2.03 -6.19 -6.98
CA LYS A 106 3.17 -5.28 -7.05
C LYS A 106 2.78 -3.88 -7.48
N HIS A 107 3.17 -2.90 -6.70
CA HIS A 107 3.07 -1.51 -7.13
C HIS A 107 4.20 -1.17 -8.11
N VAL A 108 3.95 -1.44 -9.39
CA VAL A 108 4.89 -1.14 -10.48
C VAL A 108 4.91 0.36 -10.73
N LYS A 109 6.06 1.00 -10.56
CA LYS A 109 6.22 2.44 -10.84
C LYS A 109 6.56 2.70 -12.29
N ASN A 110 7.25 1.76 -12.91
CA ASN A 110 7.67 1.88 -14.31
C ASN A 110 7.57 0.49 -14.98
N PRO A 111 6.95 0.37 -16.18
CA PRO A 111 6.87 -0.90 -16.89
C PRO A 111 8.22 -1.59 -17.13
N SER A 112 9.30 -0.83 -17.25
CA SER A 112 10.66 -1.36 -17.43
C SER A 112 11.20 -2.17 -16.25
N GLU A 113 10.50 -2.17 -15.10
CA GLU A 113 10.85 -3.04 -13.97
C GLU A 113 10.47 -4.51 -14.24
N GLN A 114 9.50 -4.76 -15.14
CA GLN A 114 8.99 -6.10 -15.43
C GLN A 114 9.14 -6.54 -16.88
N TYR A 115 9.23 -5.60 -17.81
CA TYR A 115 9.26 -5.88 -19.24
C TYR A 115 10.44 -5.22 -19.93
N ASN A 116 10.87 -5.81 -21.05
CA ASN A 116 11.86 -5.24 -21.95
C ASN A 116 11.21 -4.92 -23.30
N MET A 117 11.86 -4.01 -24.03
CA MET A 117 11.46 -3.72 -25.42
C MET A 117 11.59 -4.98 -26.27
N GLY A 118 10.51 -5.30 -26.99
CA GLY A 118 10.46 -6.46 -27.86
C GLY A 118 10.00 -7.76 -27.21
N ASP A 119 9.67 -7.75 -25.92
CA ASP A 119 9.10 -8.92 -25.25
C ASP A 119 7.69 -9.23 -25.78
N ASP A 120 7.37 -10.50 -25.89
CA ASP A 120 6.02 -10.97 -26.21
C ASP A 120 5.20 -11.08 -24.92
N VAL A 121 4.08 -10.37 -24.84
CA VAL A 121 3.22 -10.29 -23.67
C VAL A 121 1.80 -10.72 -24.02
N GLU A 122 1.21 -11.55 -23.15
CA GLU A 122 -0.22 -11.84 -23.17
C GLU A 122 -0.95 -10.84 -22.28
N ALA A 123 -2.08 -10.33 -22.78
CA ALA A 123 -2.91 -9.40 -22.05
C ALA A 123 -4.38 -9.60 -22.38
N GLN A 124 -5.27 -9.21 -21.48
CA GLN A 124 -6.70 -9.20 -21.70
C GLN A 124 -7.17 -7.83 -22.18
N VAL A 125 -8.10 -7.82 -23.15
CA VAL A 125 -8.71 -6.58 -23.64
C VAL A 125 -9.72 -6.07 -22.62
N LEU A 126 -9.50 -4.85 -22.12
CA LEU A 126 -10.35 -4.18 -21.14
C LEU A 126 -11.37 -3.26 -21.80
N THR A 127 -10.88 -2.37 -22.65
CA THR A 127 -11.71 -1.42 -23.39
C THR A 127 -11.15 -1.17 -24.78
N ILE A 128 -12.03 -0.88 -25.73
CA ILE A 128 -11.68 -0.54 -27.11
C ILE A 128 -12.35 0.79 -27.43
N ASP A 129 -11.53 1.77 -27.79
CA ASP A 129 -11.97 3.04 -28.33
C ASP A 129 -11.62 3.11 -29.82
N THR A 130 -12.65 2.98 -30.65
CA THR A 130 -12.50 3.00 -32.11
C THR A 130 -12.33 4.41 -32.67
N GLU A 131 -12.80 5.44 -31.98
CA GLU A 131 -12.69 6.83 -32.39
C GLU A 131 -11.26 7.32 -32.17
N ASP A 132 -10.73 7.12 -30.97
CA ASP A 132 -9.37 7.49 -30.60
C ASP A 132 -8.32 6.45 -31.03
N ARG A 133 -8.75 5.31 -31.56
CA ARG A 133 -7.89 4.18 -31.92
C ARG A 133 -6.99 3.73 -30.78
N LYS A 134 -7.59 3.45 -29.62
CA LYS A 134 -6.91 3.00 -28.42
C LYS A 134 -7.51 1.71 -27.89
N ILE A 135 -6.68 0.77 -27.51
CA ILE A 135 -7.08 -0.44 -26.82
C ILE A 135 -6.43 -0.42 -25.45
N SER A 136 -7.22 -0.53 -24.40
CA SER A 136 -6.69 -0.72 -23.04
C SER A 136 -6.57 -2.21 -22.76
N LEU A 137 -5.40 -2.61 -22.31
CA LEU A 137 -5.04 -3.98 -22.01
C LEU A 137 -4.67 -4.15 -20.55
N GLY A 138 -4.89 -5.34 -20.02
CA GLY A 138 -4.46 -5.67 -18.68
C GLY A 138 -3.88 -7.08 -18.60
N VAL A 139 -2.81 -7.23 -17.86
CA VAL A 139 -2.13 -8.51 -17.62
C VAL A 139 -2.63 -9.14 -16.33
N LYS A 140 -2.90 -8.32 -15.31
CA LYS A 140 -3.36 -8.80 -14.00
C LYS A 140 -4.62 -9.64 -14.07
N GLN A 141 -5.51 -9.38 -15.03
CA GLN A 141 -6.77 -10.12 -15.22
C GLN A 141 -6.58 -11.55 -15.73
N LEU A 142 -5.40 -11.89 -16.25
CA LEU A 142 -5.04 -13.27 -16.64
C LEU A 142 -4.89 -14.19 -15.42
N HIS A 143 -4.64 -13.59 -14.25
CA HIS A 143 -4.54 -14.30 -12.98
C HIS A 143 -5.72 -13.93 -12.08
N PRO A 144 -6.23 -14.86 -11.27
CA PRO A 144 -7.29 -14.56 -10.32
C PRO A 144 -6.80 -13.50 -9.34
N ASP A 145 -7.69 -12.58 -8.94
CA ASP A 145 -7.37 -11.58 -7.90
C ASP A 145 -7.11 -12.32 -6.58
N PRO A 146 -5.92 -12.17 -5.98
CA PRO A 146 -5.63 -12.79 -4.68
C PRO A 146 -6.60 -12.38 -3.57
N TRP A 147 -7.26 -11.22 -3.72
CA TRP A 147 -8.23 -10.73 -2.75
C TRP A 147 -9.59 -11.43 -2.84
N ASP A 148 -9.87 -12.16 -3.90
CA ASP A 148 -11.11 -12.94 -4.01
C ASP A 148 -11.16 -14.13 -3.04
N THR A 149 -10.01 -14.73 -2.75
CA THR A 149 -9.86 -15.86 -1.81
C THR A 149 -9.18 -15.48 -0.50
N ILE A 150 -9.03 -14.17 -0.24
CA ILE A 150 -8.26 -13.68 0.90
C ILE A 150 -8.84 -14.13 2.25
N GLU A 151 -10.16 -14.12 2.38
CA GLU A 151 -10.88 -14.48 3.62
C GLU A 151 -10.77 -15.98 3.94
N GLU A 152 -10.71 -16.82 2.90
CA GLU A 152 -10.48 -18.27 3.05
C GLU A 152 -9.05 -18.58 3.47
N LYS A 153 -8.10 -17.80 2.94
CA LYS A 153 -6.68 -18.00 3.15
C LYS A 153 -6.20 -17.43 4.49
N PHE A 154 -6.69 -16.26 4.85
CA PHE A 154 -6.35 -15.56 6.08
C PHE A 154 -7.57 -15.45 6.99
N MET A 155 -8.00 -16.58 7.56
CA MET A 155 -9.13 -16.61 8.49
C MET A 155 -8.83 -15.78 9.74
N ILE A 156 -9.82 -15.06 10.24
CA ILE A 156 -9.73 -14.30 11.48
C ILE A 156 -9.33 -15.23 12.64
N GLY A 157 -8.36 -14.79 13.44
CA GLY A 157 -7.83 -15.54 14.58
C GLY A 157 -6.69 -16.50 14.27
N THR A 158 -6.35 -16.75 12.99
CA THR A 158 -5.22 -17.60 12.62
C THR A 158 -3.89 -16.89 12.80
N LEU A 159 -2.85 -17.69 13.11
CA LEU A 159 -1.46 -17.22 13.17
C LEU A 159 -0.84 -17.28 11.78
N GLN A 160 -0.16 -16.22 11.40
CA GLN A 160 0.53 -16.08 10.12
C GLN A 160 1.94 -15.56 10.37
N LYS A 161 2.86 -15.95 9.50
CA LYS A 161 4.21 -15.39 9.47
C LYS A 161 4.28 -14.35 8.37
N GLY A 162 4.89 -13.23 8.69
CA GLY A 162 5.05 -12.15 7.73
C GLY A 162 6.36 -11.40 7.95
N LYS A 163 6.70 -10.55 7.00
CA LYS A 163 7.90 -9.74 7.01
C LYS A 163 7.56 -8.27 7.14
N VAL A 164 8.19 -7.57 8.08
CA VAL A 164 8.00 -6.13 8.28
C VAL A 164 8.59 -5.35 7.10
N MET A 165 7.74 -4.72 6.30
CA MET A 165 8.16 -3.95 5.12
C MET A 165 8.39 -2.49 5.45
N ASN A 166 7.48 -1.88 6.23
CA ASN A 166 7.56 -0.47 6.55
C ASN A 166 7.02 -0.18 7.96
N LEU A 167 7.58 0.85 8.61
CA LEU A 167 7.22 1.30 9.95
C LEU A 167 6.78 2.77 9.88
N THR A 168 5.53 3.04 10.23
CA THR A 168 4.91 4.38 10.25
C THR A 168 4.57 4.78 11.68
N GLN A 169 4.13 6.01 11.91
CA GLN A 169 3.75 6.49 13.25
C GLN A 169 2.53 5.75 13.83
N PHE A 170 1.63 5.28 12.98
CA PHE A 170 0.39 4.60 13.39
C PHE A 170 0.48 3.08 13.40
N GLY A 171 1.54 2.50 12.84
CA GLY A 171 1.67 1.04 12.81
C GLY A 171 2.78 0.51 11.92
N ALA A 172 2.86 -0.82 11.84
CA ALA A 172 3.80 -1.56 11.03
C ALA A 172 3.08 -2.27 9.87
N PHE A 173 3.60 -2.12 8.66
CA PHE A 173 3.15 -2.89 7.49
C PHE A 173 3.94 -4.18 7.43
N VAL A 174 3.22 -5.28 7.40
CA VAL A 174 3.77 -6.64 7.36
C VAL A 174 3.27 -7.33 6.11
N GLU A 175 4.18 -7.74 5.24
CA GLU A 175 3.89 -8.55 4.07
C GLU A 175 3.69 -10.01 4.52
N LEU A 176 2.50 -10.55 4.29
CA LEU A 176 2.14 -11.94 4.57
C LEU A 176 2.49 -12.85 3.39
N GLU A 177 2.18 -12.37 2.19
CA GLU A 177 2.53 -12.98 0.91
C GLU A 177 2.89 -11.89 -0.08
N GLU A 178 3.46 -12.28 -1.21
CA GLU A 178 3.88 -11.32 -2.24
C GLU A 178 2.73 -10.41 -2.66
N GLY A 179 2.82 -9.12 -2.22
CA GLY A 179 1.84 -8.07 -2.49
C GLY A 179 0.55 -8.11 -1.66
N ILE A 180 0.51 -8.90 -0.60
CA ILE A 180 -0.56 -8.87 0.40
C ILE A 180 0.01 -8.36 1.70
N ASP A 181 -0.27 -7.09 1.99
CA ASP A 181 0.20 -6.41 3.18
C ASP A 181 -0.90 -6.34 4.24
N GLY A 182 -0.52 -6.66 5.47
CA GLY A 182 -1.33 -6.41 6.64
C GLY A 182 -0.78 -5.24 7.46
N LEU A 183 -1.63 -4.60 8.25
CA LEU A 183 -1.27 -3.51 9.15
C LEU A 183 -1.39 -3.98 10.59
N ILE A 184 -0.29 -3.87 11.35
CA ILE A 184 -0.31 -3.95 12.81
C ILE A 184 -0.44 -2.52 13.34
N HIS A 185 -1.56 -2.19 13.97
CA HIS A 185 -1.72 -0.88 14.61
C HIS A 185 -0.80 -0.77 15.83
N VAL A 186 -0.34 0.46 16.15
CA VAL A 186 0.57 0.69 17.29
C VAL A 186 0.02 0.16 18.61
N SER A 187 -1.30 0.18 18.82
CA SER A 187 -1.97 -0.39 20.01
C SER A 187 -1.90 -1.91 20.12
N ASP A 188 -1.63 -2.60 19.00
CA ASP A 188 -1.61 -4.06 18.90
C ASP A 188 -0.20 -4.66 18.88
N LEU A 189 0.81 -3.83 19.20
CA LEU A 189 2.19 -4.25 19.29
C LEU A 189 2.57 -4.85 20.64
N SER A 190 2.00 -4.36 21.76
CA SER A 190 2.34 -4.82 23.10
C SER A 190 1.13 -4.83 24.04
N TRP A 191 1.10 -5.81 24.96
CA TRP A 191 0.15 -5.88 26.07
C TRP A 191 0.58 -5.02 27.25
N THR A 192 1.88 -4.87 27.48
CA THR A 192 2.43 -4.40 28.76
C THR A 192 2.78 -2.93 28.79
N ARG A 193 3.12 -2.36 27.64
CA ARG A 193 3.53 -0.96 27.54
C ARG A 193 2.84 -0.20 26.41
N VAL A 194 2.75 1.11 26.56
CA VAL A 194 2.24 2.00 25.51
C VAL A 194 3.37 2.27 24.50
N VAL A 195 3.29 1.62 23.35
CA VAL A 195 4.24 1.84 22.24
C VAL A 195 3.88 3.13 21.52
N ARG A 196 4.82 4.07 21.42
CA ARG A 196 4.61 5.34 20.71
C ARG A 196 4.98 5.26 19.24
N HIS A 197 5.94 4.42 18.93
CA HIS A 197 6.36 4.20 17.55
C HIS A 197 6.76 2.72 17.35
N PRO A 198 6.31 2.06 16.26
CA PRO A 198 6.62 0.64 16.03
C PRO A 198 8.10 0.28 16.04
N LYS A 199 9.00 1.22 15.75
CA LYS A 199 10.47 1.02 15.84
C LYS A 199 10.98 0.65 17.23
N GLU A 200 10.17 0.86 18.27
CA GLU A 200 10.54 0.47 19.64
C GLU A 200 10.44 -1.06 19.84
N VAL A 201 9.67 -1.75 18.99
CA VAL A 201 9.35 -3.17 19.12
C VAL A 201 9.80 -3.97 17.89
N LEU A 202 9.74 -3.37 16.70
CA LEU A 202 9.96 -4.03 15.42
C LEU A 202 11.05 -3.35 14.61
N GLU A 203 11.79 -4.17 13.86
CA GLU A 203 12.78 -3.70 12.88
C GLU A 203 12.31 -3.96 11.46
N LYS A 204 12.79 -3.13 10.53
CA LYS A 204 12.50 -3.33 9.11
C LYS A 204 13.16 -4.62 8.60
N ASN A 205 12.42 -5.37 7.79
CA ASN A 205 12.77 -6.69 7.25
C ASN A 205 12.81 -7.82 8.31
N GLN A 206 12.35 -7.60 9.52
CA GLN A 206 12.20 -8.63 10.53
C GLN A 206 11.04 -9.56 10.16
N GLU A 207 11.24 -10.86 10.35
CA GLU A 207 10.17 -11.85 10.29
C GLU A 207 9.44 -11.87 11.64
N VAL A 208 8.12 -11.79 11.58
CA VAL A 208 7.24 -11.76 12.75
C VAL A 208 6.09 -12.73 12.59
N GLU A 209 5.68 -13.33 13.68
CA GLU A 209 4.44 -14.08 13.75
C GLU A 209 3.32 -13.16 14.24
N VAL A 210 2.20 -13.15 13.53
CA VAL A 210 1.09 -12.23 13.79
C VAL A 210 -0.24 -12.97 13.74
N ARG A 211 -1.23 -12.47 14.45
CA ARG A 211 -2.60 -12.99 14.39
C ARG A 211 -3.46 -12.10 13.51
N VAL A 212 -4.26 -12.72 12.65
CA VAL A 212 -5.24 -12.00 11.81
C VAL A 212 -6.41 -11.56 12.70
N LEU A 213 -6.65 -10.25 12.76
CA LEU A 213 -7.74 -9.65 13.55
C LEU A 213 -8.96 -9.37 12.69
N GLU A 214 -8.76 -8.82 11.53
CA GLU A 214 -9.82 -8.43 10.60
C GLU A 214 -9.31 -8.51 9.16
N VAL A 215 -10.18 -8.91 8.24
CA VAL A 215 -9.92 -8.93 6.80
C VAL A 215 -11.02 -8.13 6.12
N SER A 216 -10.64 -7.11 5.36
CA SER A 216 -11.57 -6.32 4.55
C SER A 216 -11.20 -6.44 3.07
N ARG A 217 -11.97 -7.24 2.34
CA ARG A 217 -11.83 -7.42 0.89
C ARG A 217 -12.07 -6.10 0.14
N GLU A 218 -13.11 -5.36 0.53
CA GLU A 218 -13.49 -4.12 -0.15
C GLU A 218 -12.39 -3.05 -0.08
N ASN A 219 -11.77 -2.91 1.10
CA ASN A 219 -10.71 -1.93 1.35
C ASN A 219 -9.31 -2.48 1.03
N ARG A 220 -9.20 -3.77 0.64
CA ARG A 220 -7.93 -4.48 0.46
C ARG A 220 -6.99 -4.27 1.64
N ARG A 221 -7.48 -4.55 2.85
CA ARG A 221 -6.74 -4.38 4.10
C ARG A 221 -6.90 -5.59 5.00
N ILE A 222 -5.81 -5.98 5.65
CA ILE A 222 -5.77 -6.99 6.71
C ILE A 222 -5.26 -6.31 7.96
N SER A 223 -6.05 -6.36 9.04
CA SER A 223 -5.60 -5.91 10.36
C SER A 223 -4.95 -7.08 11.08
N LEU A 224 -3.75 -6.85 11.58
CA LEU A 224 -2.93 -7.83 12.24
C LEU A 224 -2.65 -7.42 13.68
N GLY A 225 -2.44 -8.39 14.54
CA GLY A 225 -2.03 -8.16 15.91
C GLY A 225 -0.79 -8.98 16.28
N LEU A 226 0.19 -8.31 16.85
CA LEU A 226 1.39 -8.96 17.38
C LEU A 226 1.15 -9.44 18.81
N LYS A 227 0.56 -8.59 19.66
CA LYS A 227 0.29 -8.92 21.05
C LYS A 227 -0.69 -10.08 21.22
N GLN A 228 -1.60 -10.29 20.25
CA GLN A 228 -2.59 -11.37 20.31
C GLN A 228 -2.00 -12.75 19.94
N VAL A 229 -0.74 -12.83 19.56
CA VAL A 229 -0.01 -14.10 19.40
C VAL A 229 0.09 -14.80 20.75
N ASP A 230 0.44 -14.02 21.78
CA ASP A 230 0.48 -14.48 23.17
C ASP A 230 -0.86 -14.22 23.86
N GLU A 231 -1.14 -14.98 24.92
CA GLU A 231 -2.29 -14.74 25.78
C GLU A 231 -2.15 -13.41 26.52
N ASP A 232 -3.28 -12.78 26.85
CA ASP A 232 -3.28 -11.53 27.62
C ASP A 232 -2.75 -11.76 29.04
N PRO A 233 -1.60 -11.21 29.40
CA PRO A 233 -0.99 -11.45 30.71
C PRO A 233 -1.62 -10.63 31.84
N TRP A 234 -2.53 -9.68 31.53
CA TRP A 234 -3.12 -8.80 32.55
C TRP A 234 -3.93 -9.56 33.62
N GLY A 235 -4.51 -10.71 33.27
CA GLY A 235 -5.17 -11.57 34.24
C GLY A 235 -4.24 -12.09 35.35
N GLU A 236 -2.98 -12.34 35.02
CA GLU A 236 -1.94 -12.71 35.98
C GLU A 236 -1.33 -11.50 36.66
N PHE A 237 -1.15 -10.40 35.96
CA PHE A 237 -0.58 -9.15 36.52
C PHE A 237 -1.46 -8.53 37.58
N ILE A 238 -2.79 -8.63 37.48
CA ILE A 238 -3.70 -8.19 38.56
C ILE A 238 -3.40 -8.91 39.89
N LYS A 239 -3.08 -10.21 39.83
CA LYS A 239 -2.69 -11.00 40.97
C LYS A 239 -1.28 -10.71 41.47
N TYR A 240 -0.38 -10.40 40.53
CA TYR A 240 1.00 -10.09 40.85
C TYR A 240 1.16 -8.70 41.50
N PHE A 241 0.45 -7.71 40.97
CA PHE A 241 0.44 -6.33 41.43
C PHE A 241 -0.78 -6.06 42.33
N GLU A 242 -0.93 -6.79 43.41
CA GLU A 242 -2.01 -6.55 44.38
C GLU A 242 -1.91 -5.19 45.05
N ALA A 243 -3.06 -4.53 45.29
CA ALA A 243 -3.09 -3.25 45.98
C ALA A 243 -2.46 -3.34 47.38
N GLY A 244 -1.55 -2.41 47.69
CA GLY A 244 -0.80 -2.38 48.95
C GLY A 244 0.55 -3.13 48.89
N LYS A 245 0.89 -3.79 47.79
CA LYS A 245 2.16 -4.47 47.63
C LYS A 245 3.27 -3.46 47.25
N GLU A 246 4.43 -3.60 47.87
CA GLU A 246 5.62 -2.84 47.47
C GLU A 246 6.22 -3.42 46.21
N VAL A 247 6.56 -2.55 45.25
CA VAL A 247 7.18 -2.90 44.00
C VAL A 247 8.32 -1.92 43.68
N GLN A 248 9.35 -2.45 43.06
CA GLN A 248 10.46 -1.64 42.57
C GLN A 248 10.28 -1.36 41.09
N GLY A 249 10.55 -0.11 40.69
CA GLY A 249 10.48 0.29 39.30
C GLY A 249 11.61 1.24 38.93
N THR A 250 12.06 1.16 37.70
CA THR A 250 13.06 2.04 37.13
C THR A 250 12.41 3.25 36.45
N VAL A 251 12.85 4.45 36.77
CA VAL A 251 12.32 5.71 36.19
C VAL A 251 12.62 5.77 34.68
N ILE A 252 11.56 5.78 33.88
CA ILE A 252 11.65 5.99 32.42
C ILE A 252 11.54 7.48 32.09
N HIS A 253 10.51 8.13 32.64
CA HIS A 253 10.23 9.55 32.41
C HIS A 253 9.77 10.24 33.69
N VAL A 254 10.26 11.47 33.88
CA VAL A 254 9.77 12.39 34.91
C VAL A 254 9.02 13.52 34.21
N LEU A 255 7.71 13.64 34.49
CA LEU A 255 6.82 14.63 33.87
C LEU A 255 6.22 15.51 34.98
N ASP A 256 5.74 16.71 34.61
CA ASP A 256 5.06 17.63 35.55
C ASP A 256 3.84 17.00 36.25
N LYS A 257 3.20 16.05 35.60
CA LYS A 257 1.98 15.39 36.07
C LYS A 257 2.23 14.08 36.80
N GLY A 258 3.42 13.48 36.68
CA GLY A 258 3.73 12.19 37.27
C GLY A 258 5.07 11.61 36.84
N ILE A 259 5.50 10.56 37.53
CA ILE A 259 6.68 9.77 37.16
C ILE A 259 6.21 8.48 36.51
N ILE A 260 6.81 8.12 35.40
CA ILE A 260 6.58 6.85 34.73
C ILE A 260 7.73 5.90 35.09
N LEU A 261 7.38 4.76 35.63
CA LEU A 261 8.30 3.70 36.04
C LEU A 261 8.14 2.48 35.15
N GLN A 262 9.23 1.80 34.88
CA GLN A 262 9.21 0.47 34.31
C GLN A 262 9.28 -0.52 35.46
N LEU A 263 8.23 -1.33 35.61
CA LEU A 263 8.12 -2.40 36.59
C LEU A 263 8.63 -3.73 36.00
N GLU A 264 8.58 -4.78 36.77
CA GLU A 264 8.82 -6.14 36.28
C GLU A 264 7.84 -6.50 35.14
N HIS A 265 8.25 -7.39 34.26
CA HIS A 265 7.51 -7.82 33.07
C HIS A 265 7.20 -6.70 32.06
N ASP A 266 8.05 -5.66 32.02
CA ASP A 266 7.88 -4.50 31.12
C ASP A 266 6.56 -3.73 31.30
N VAL A 267 5.94 -3.81 32.48
CA VAL A 267 4.69 -3.11 32.79
C VAL A 267 5.00 -1.66 33.17
N GLU A 268 4.23 -0.72 32.65
CA GLU A 268 4.36 0.70 33.01
C GLU A 268 3.60 1.00 34.32
N GLY A 269 4.33 1.54 35.31
CA GLY A 269 3.79 2.11 36.52
C GLY A 269 3.75 3.63 36.46
N ILE A 270 2.69 4.25 36.98
CA ILE A 270 2.56 5.70 37.03
C ILE A 270 2.39 6.13 38.49
N VAL A 271 3.26 7.05 38.92
CA VAL A 271 3.12 7.78 40.19
C VAL A 271 2.52 9.15 39.87
N PRO A 272 1.22 9.40 40.16
CA PRO A 272 0.59 10.69 39.88
C PRO A 272 1.09 11.81 40.81
N LEU A 273 1.47 12.95 40.26
CA LEU A 273 1.93 14.14 41.00
C LEU A 273 0.99 15.35 40.81
N ALA A 274 -0.10 15.20 40.08
CA ALA A 274 -0.95 16.32 39.64
C ALA A 274 -1.49 17.19 40.80
N ARG A 275 -1.77 16.61 41.96
CA ARG A 275 -2.31 17.32 43.12
C ARG A 275 -1.28 17.73 44.16
N LYS A 276 -0.01 17.40 43.99
CA LYS A 276 1.04 17.84 44.90
C LYS A 276 1.39 19.30 44.67
N SER A 277 1.76 20.03 45.73
CA SER A 277 2.13 21.41 45.61
C SER A 277 3.29 21.60 44.62
N LYS A 278 3.36 22.76 43.97
CA LYS A 278 4.41 23.06 42.99
C LYS A 278 5.82 22.86 43.55
N LYS A 279 6.00 23.16 44.86
CA LYS A 279 7.28 22.96 45.57
C LYS A 279 7.68 21.49 45.66
N ILE A 280 6.70 20.60 45.96
CA ILE A 280 6.92 19.14 46.06
C ILE A 280 7.24 18.58 44.70
N ARG A 281 6.50 18.98 43.65
CA ARG A 281 6.75 18.54 42.27
C ARG A 281 8.12 18.91 41.77
N THR A 282 8.55 20.17 42.00
CA THR A 282 9.90 20.64 41.64
C THR A 282 10.97 19.84 42.35
N LYS A 283 10.83 19.60 43.67
CA LYS A 283 11.78 18.81 44.43
C LYS A 283 11.89 17.37 43.91
N ILE A 284 10.76 16.72 43.63
CA ILE A 284 10.73 15.36 43.08
C ILE A 284 11.39 15.31 41.69
N MET A 285 11.19 16.34 40.85
CA MET A 285 11.84 16.42 39.54
C MET A 285 13.36 16.67 39.63
N GLU A 286 13.82 17.28 40.70
CA GLU A 286 15.26 17.48 40.97
C GLU A 286 15.93 16.24 41.56
N ASP A 287 15.21 15.54 42.46
CA ASP A 287 15.70 14.38 43.21
C ASP A 287 15.76 13.10 42.35
N TYR A 288 14.79 12.90 41.42
CA TYR A 288 14.71 11.68 40.62
C TYR A 288 15.04 11.91 39.15
N LYS A 289 15.89 11.05 38.62
CA LYS A 289 16.33 11.10 37.22
C LYS A 289 15.99 9.80 36.50
N ARG A 290 15.98 9.87 35.19
CA ARG A 290 15.84 8.68 34.35
C ARG A 290 16.94 7.66 34.67
N GLY A 291 16.51 6.42 34.95
CA GLY A 291 17.36 5.30 35.31
C GLY A 291 17.46 5.03 36.83
N ASP A 292 16.89 5.90 37.68
CA ASP A 292 16.84 5.65 39.12
C ASP A 292 15.84 4.55 39.44
N VAL A 293 16.14 3.76 40.47
CA VAL A 293 15.24 2.72 40.96
C VAL A 293 14.47 3.23 42.17
N LEU A 294 13.15 3.18 42.09
CA LEU A 294 12.24 3.64 43.15
C LEU A 294 11.45 2.47 43.72
N THR A 295 11.32 2.46 45.05
CA THR A 295 10.37 1.59 45.73
C THR A 295 9.04 2.31 45.88
N THR A 296 7.97 1.70 45.42
CA THR A 296 6.63 2.28 45.38
C THR A 296 5.60 1.25 45.83
N VAL A 297 4.43 1.72 46.25
CA VAL A 297 3.31 0.85 46.64
C VAL A 297 2.24 0.88 45.57
N VAL A 298 1.73 -0.30 45.19
CA VAL A 298 0.62 -0.45 44.26
C VAL A 298 -0.67 0.08 44.86
N MET A 299 -1.31 1.03 44.20
CA MET A 299 -2.65 1.49 44.55
C MET A 299 -3.73 0.73 43.82
N GLU A 300 -3.63 0.68 42.50
CA GLU A 300 -4.63 0.13 41.61
C GLU A 300 -3.99 -0.39 40.32
N VAL A 301 -4.51 -1.47 39.78
CA VAL A 301 -4.11 -1.99 38.45
C VAL A 301 -5.22 -1.68 37.47
N LYS A 302 -4.87 -1.03 36.36
CA LYS A 302 -5.78 -0.71 35.26
C LYS A 302 -5.38 -1.45 33.98
N PRO A 303 -5.94 -2.64 33.77
CA PRO A 303 -5.61 -3.47 32.59
C PRO A 303 -6.00 -2.78 31.28
N ASP A 304 -7.16 -2.12 31.25
CA ASP A 304 -7.67 -1.43 30.06
C ASP A 304 -6.73 -0.31 29.58
N GLU A 305 -6.11 0.40 30.53
CA GLU A 305 -5.15 1.46 30.24
C GLU A 305 -3.70 0.95 30.17
N LYS A 306 -3.46 -0.35 30.39
CA LYS A 306 -2.14 -1.00 30.46
C LYS A 306 -1.19 -0.32 31.45
N LYS A 307 -1.70 0.01 32.66
CA LYS A 307 -0.97 0.79 33.65
C LYS A 307 -1.22 0.28 35.06
N VAL A 308 -0.19 0.42 35.89
CA VAL A 308 -0.28 0.23 37.33
C VAL A 308 -0.12 1.60 38.02
N ILE A 309 -1.09 1.97 38.84
CA ILE A 309 -1.02 3.22 39.59
C ILE A 309 -0.27 2.97 40.90
N LEU A 310 0.74 3.78 41.13
CA LEU A 310 1.70 3.63 42.20
C LEU A 310 1.74 4.88 43.09
N ILE A 311 2.15 4.69 44.33
CA ILE A 311 2.44 5.78 45.27
C ILE A 311 3.86 5.63 45.82
N LEU A 312 4.56 6.76 45.99
CA LEU A 312 5.81 6.81 46.72
C LEU A 312 5.56 6.68 48.22
N ASP A 313 6.28 5.80 48.88
CA ASP A 313 6.11 5.52 50.32
C ASP A 313 6.34 6.79 51.20
N GLU A 314 7.28 7.68 50.84
CA GLU A 314 7.52 8.94 51.49
C GLU A 314 6.35 9.94 51.43
N LEU A 315 5.33 9.67 50.63
CA LEU A 315 4.14 10.51 50.44
C LEU A 315 2.89 9.90 51.04
N SER A 316 3.03 8.86 51.88
CA SER A 316 1.95 7.99 52.29
C SER A 316 1.09 8.45 53.46
N ASP A 317 1.20 9.70 53.92
CA ASP A 317 0.31 10.17 55.01
C ASP A 317 -1.13 10.36 54.50
N THR A 318 -1.96 9.37 54.74
CA THR A 318 -3.41 9.25 54.55
C THR A 318 -3.89 8.44 53.35
N LEU A 319 -4.28 7.19 53.60
CA LEU A 319 -4.82 6.25 52.60
C LEU A 319 -6.26 6.57 52.10
N ASP A 320 -7.04 7.34 52.85
CA ASP A 320 -8.45 7.63 52.52
C ASP A 320 -8.64 8.88 51.65
N GLU A 321 -7.78 9.88 51.77
CA GLU A 321 -7.78 11.05 50.85
C GLU A 321 -7.30 10.71 49.44
N LYS A 322 -6.70 9.55 49.25
CA LYS A 322 -5.95 9.14 48.02
C LYS A 322 -6.82 8.48 46.95
N LYS A 323 -7.95 7.85 47.32
CA LYS A 323 -8.89 7.28 46.35
C LYS A 323 -9.55 8.34 45.49
N ASP A 324 -9.84 9.49 46.09
CA ASP A 324 -10.45 10.62 45.36
C ASP A 324 -9.42 11.34 44.43
N GLU A 325 -8.15 11.36 44.83
CA GLU A 325 -7.05 11.96 44.01
C GLU A 325 -6.79 11.21 42.73
N VAL A 326 -6.86 9.88 42.76
CA VAL A 326 -6.63 9.03 41.60
C VAL A 326 -7.82 9.13 40.63
N LYS A 327 -9.03 9.18 41.16
CA LYS A 327 -10.23 9.26 40.34
C LYS A 327 -10.29 10.55 39.49
N GLU A 328 -9.93 11.68 40.07
CA GLU A 328 -9.91 12.97 39.36
C GLU A 328 -8.72 13.13 38.40
N TYR A 329 -7.56 12.49 38.69
CA TYR A 329 -6.44 12.44 37.75
C TYR A 329 -6.82 11.67 36.49
N LEU A 330 -7.55 10.58 36.65
CA LEU A 330 -7.99 9.73 35.52
C LEU A 330 -9.12 10.38 34.73
N GLU A 331 -10.06 11.07 35.39
CA GLU A 331 -11.10 11.86 34.72
C GLU A 331 -10.50 13.08 33.95
N SER A 332 -9.34 13.60 34.38
CA SER A 332 -8.64 14.69 33.67
C SER A 332 -7.79 14.22 32.47
N GLN A 333 -7.59 12.93 32.32
CA GLN A 333 -6.91 12.29 31.19
C GLN A 333 -7.87 11.58 30.22
N GLU A 334 -9.12 12.03 30.11
CA GLU A 334 -9.90 11.71 28.91
C GLU A 334 -9.07 12.16 27.70
N VAL A 335 -8.31 11.23 27.16
CA VAL A 335 -7.78 11.31 25.82
C VAL A 335 -9.01 11.52 24.94
N PRO A 336 -9.08 12.56 24.12
CA PRO A 336 -10.19 12.67 23.19
C PRO A 336 -10.22 11.38 22.39
N THR A 337 -11.18 10.53 22.75
CA THR A 337 -11.58 9.35 21.96
C THR A 337 -11.80 9.91 20.57
N GLY A 338 -10.99 9.42 19.63
CA GLY A 338 -10.84 9.95 18.31
C GLY A 338 -12.15 10.45 17.72
N GLU A 339 -12.20 11.73 17.43
CA GLU A 339 -13.10 12.22 16.42
C GLU A 339 -12.95 11.31 15.22
N LYS A 340 -14.04 10.67 14.84
CA LYS A 340 -14.14 10.02 13.53
C LYS A 340 -13.74 11.07 12.51
N ILE A 341 -12.54 10.96 11.99
CA ILE A 341 -12.15 11.72 10.82
C ILE A 341 -13.02 11.15 9.69
N GLU A 342 -14.12 11.82 9.41
CA GLU A 342 -14.84 11.64 8.18
C GLU A 342 -13.87 12.03 7.06
N ILE A 343 -13.40 11.01 6.35
CA ILE A 343 -12.64 11.19 5.11
C ILE A 343 -13.64 11.82 4.12
N PRO A 344 -13.41 13.03 3.61
CA PRO A 344 -14.31 13.60 2.62
C PRO A 344 -14.33 12.69 1.39
N ASN A 345 -15.51 12.22 1.07
CA ASN A 345 -15.81 11.48 -0.14
C ASN A 345 -15.51 12.40 -1.34
N GLN A 346 -14.47 12.07 -2.11
CA GLN A 346 -14.20 12.73 -3.39
C GLN A 346 -15.22 12.23 -4.43
N SER A 347 -16.42 12.76 -4.34
CA SER A 347 -17.41 12.68 -5.41
C SER A 347 -18.34 13.85 -5.23
N ASP A 348 -17.90 15.03 -5.64
CA ASP A 348 -18.76 16.16 -6.06
C ASP A 348 -17.83 17.34 -6.36
N GLU A 349 -17.37 17.40 -7.59
CA GLU A 349 -16.99 18.65 -8.25
C GLU A 349 -16.82 18.37 -9.75
N ALA A 350 -17.92 18.45 -10.45
CA ALA A 350 -17.97 18.76 -11.88
C ALA A 350 -19.35 19.30 -12.24
N GLU A 351 -19.68 20.45 -11.69
CA GLU A 351 -20.55 21.39 -12.37
C GLU A 351 -19.79 22.71 -12.47
N VAL A 352 -19.23 22.96 -13.61
CA VAL A 352 -18.70 24.26 -13.99
C VAL A 352 -19.68 24.88 -14.99
N ASP A 353 -20.21 25.98 -14.54
CA ASP A 353 -21.02 26.91 -15.26
C ASP A 353 -20.55 27.21 -16.69
N SER A 354 -21.53 27.15 -17.58
CA SER A 354 -21.51 27.80 -18.89
C SER A 354 -21.97 29.26 -18.73
N GLU A 355 -21.08 30.20 -18.91
CA GLU A 355 -21.33 31.51 -19.53
C GLU A 355 -20.11 31.93 -20.34
#